data_4af25530a79fc9882c2474cce1b4186d
#
_entry.id   4af25530a79fc9882c2474cce1b4186d
#
_cell.length_a   1.000
_cell.length_b   1.000
_cell.length_c   1.000
_cell.angle_alpha   90.00
_cell.angle_beta   90.00
_cell.angle_gamma   90.00
#
_symmetry.space_group_name_H-M   'P 1'
#
loop_
_entity.id
_entity.type
_entity.pdbx_description
1 polymer ?
#
loop_
_entity_poly.entity_id
_entity_poly.type
_entity_poly.pdbx_seq_one_letter_code
_entity_poly.pdbx_strand_id
1 'polypeptide(L)'
;ELKTVRVKSKVPPKAMASSFYGIARGSVHLIVPKGSEKAYMKATGWSSFYTEPKYAKEVSNPMECIAPMPQEVNVQKAKTLNVQTAWNIVVSHNDGAGTILNNEVEQAREMLNNRIGNIVNSRQRGIQLVLGIDSSLDDDEAYTMAVDAKGVTINGKTARGVFWGLMTLDQILRGSGVKNSFEASVRGS
;
A
#
# COMPACT_ATOMS: atom_id res chain seq x y z
N GLU A 1 -14.03 -13.85 -3.78
CA GLU A 1 -12.74 -14.47 -4.11
C GLU A 1 -12.24 -15.32 -2.93
N LEU A 2 -11.76 -16.56 -3.19
CA LEU A 2 -11.27 -17.45 -2.13
C LEU A 2 -9.92 -16.96 -1.61
N LYS A 3 -9.84 -16.65 -0.32
CA LYS A 3 -8.61 -16.12 0.31
C LYS A 3 -7.90 -17.16 1.19
N THR A 4 -8.62 -18.15 1.70
CA THR A 4 -8.06 -19.10 2.66
C THR A 4 -8.66 -20.48 2.48
N VAL A 5 -7.81 -21.49 2.46
CA VAL A 5 -8.17 -22.91 2.54
C VAL A 5 -7.61 -23.48 3.83
N ARG A 6 -8.47 -24.02 4.68
CA ARG A 6 -8.06 -24.67 5.92
C ARG A 6 -8.30 -26.18 5.84
N VAL A 7 -7.28 -26.95 6.08
CA VAL A 7 -7.34 -28.41 6.10
C VAL A 7 -7.08 -28.93 7.53
N LYS A 8 -7.92 -29.85 7.98
CA LYS A 8 -7.80 -30.43 9.34
C LYS A 8 -6.98 -31.73 9.38
N SER A 9 -6.78 -32.38 8.24
CA SER A 9 -6.04 -33.64 8.16
C SER A 9 -4.53 -33.41 8.25
N LYS A 10 -3.82 -34.21 9.04
CA LYS A 10 -2.36 -34.21 9.08
C LYS A 10 -1.73 -34.88 7.85
N VAL A 11 -2.47 -35.76 7.20
CA VAL A 11 -2.07 -36.41 5.94
C VAL A 11 -2.81 -35.70 4.79
N PRO A 12 -2.09 -35.24 3.75
CA PRO A 12 -2.74 -34.58 2.62
C PRO A 12 -3.80 -35.49 1.97
N PRO A 13 -5.05 -35.04 1.86
CA PRO A 13 -6.06 -35.76 1.09
C PRO A 13 -5.63 -35.91 -0.38
N LYS A 14 -6.05 -37.00 -1.01
CA LYS A 14 -5.72 -37.27 -2.40
C LYS A 14 -6.31 -36.18 -3.29
N ALA A 15 -5.46 -35.46 -4.00
CA ALA A 15 -5.86 -34.40 -4.93
C ALA A 15 -5.10 -34.55 -6.25
N MET A 16 -5.76 -34.22 -7.35
CA MET A 16 -5.13 -34.15 -8.66
C MET A 16 -4.64 -32.70 -8.92
N ALA A 17 -3.76 -32.52 -9.89
CA ALA A 17 -3.33 -31.19 -10.31
C ALA A 17 -4.51 -30.27 -10.72
N SER A 18 -5.58 -30.86 -11.27
CA SER A 18 -6.83 -30.18 -11.66
C SER A 18 -7.81 -29.92 -10.51
N SER A 19 -7.62 -30.52 -9.33
CA SER A 19 -8.58 -30.37 -8.21
C SER A 19 -8.81 -28.94 -7.76
N PHE A 20 -7.89 -28.05 -8.09
CA PHE A 20 -7.93 -26.63 -7.75
C PHE A 20 -7.91 -25.75 -9.02
N TYR A 21 -8.48 -26.26 -10.11
CA TYR A 21 -8.58 -25.50 -11.35
C TYR A 21 -9.40 -24.21 -11.13
N GLY A 22 -8.95 -23.10 -11.69
CA GLY A 22 -9.60 -21.79 -11.53
C GLY A 22 -9.29 -21.06 -10.22
N ILE A 23 -8.48 -21.67 -9.33
CA ILE A 23 -8.01 -21.01 -8.11
C ILE A 23 -6.57 -20.52 -8.31
N ALA A 24 -6.34 -19.23 -8.11
CA ALA A 24 -5.00 -18.65 -8.05
C ALA A 24 -4.32 -19.08 -6.73
N ARG A 25 -3.74 -20.28 -6.72
CA ARG A 25 -3.22 -20.93 -5.49
C ARG A 25 -2.14 -20.13 -4.79
N GLY A 26 -1.33 -19.38 -5.55
CA GLY A 26 -0.34 -18.46 -4.99
C GLY A 26 -0.93 -17.30 -4.17
N SER A 27 -2.20 -16.93 -4.41
CA SER A 27 -2.93 -15.87 -3.67
C SER A 27 -3.77 -16.42 -2.52
N VAL A 28 -3.86 -17.74 -2.38
CA VAL A 28 -4.69 -18.39 -1.35
C VAL A 28 -3.83 -18.87 -0.21
N HIS A 29 -4.18 -18.48 1.01
CA HIS A 29 -3.49 -18.95 2.21
C HIS A 29 -3.95 -20.37 2.57
N LEU A 30 -3.04 -21.36 2.44
CA LEU A 30 -3.29 -22.73 2.85
C LEU A 30 -2.88 -22.92 4.31
N ILE A 31 -3.84 -23.26 5.17
CA ILE A 31 -3.63 -23.56 6.58
C ILE A 31 -3.74 -25.06 6.79
N VAL A 32 -2.66 -25.68 7.22
CA VAL A 32 -2.57 -27.12 7.52
C VAL A 32 -2.23 -27.34 9.00
N PRO A 33 -2.46 -28.53 9.56
CA PRO A 33 -2.07 -28.83 10.94
C PRO A 33 -0.57 -28.69 11.15
N LYS A 34 -0.19 -28.17 12.32
CA LYS A 34 1.21 -27.99 12.69
C LYS A 34 2.02 -29.28 12.52
N GLY A 35 3.14 -29.16 11.79
CA GLY A 35 4.06 -30.28 11.50
C GLY A 35 3.70 -31.11 10.27
N SER A 36 2.59 -30.77 9.54
CA SER A 36 2.22 -31.45 8.29
C SER A 36 2.62 -30.68 7.04
N GLU A 37 3.20 -29.50 7.17
CA GLU A 37 3.55 -28.60 6.06
C GLU A 37 4.43 -29.28 5.01
N LYS A 38 5.46 -30.05 5.46
CA LYS A 38 6.36 -30.78 4.54
C LYS A 38 5.65 -31.86 3.74
N ALA A 39 4.61 -32.47 4.31
CA ALA A 39 3.81 -33.48 3.61
C ALA A 39 2.97 -32.83 2.52
N TYR A 40 2.32 -31.69 2.82
CA TYR A 40 1.52 -30.95 1.86
C TYR A 40 2.36 -30.34 0.74
N MET A 41 3.57 -29.86 1.04
CA MET A 41 4.52 -29.35 0.05
C MET A 41 4.90 -30.40 -1.01
N LYS A 42 4.89 -31.68 -0.64
CA LYS A 42 5.26 -32.79 -1.55
C LYS A 42 4.04 -33.44 -2.21
N ALA A 43 2.85 -33.20 -1.72
CA ALA A 43 1.64 -33.88 -2.18
C ALA A 43 1.13 -33.29 -3.50
N THR A 44 0.82 -34.17 -4.46
CA THR A 44 0.23 -33.78 -5.75
C THR A 44 -1.05 -32.96 -5.54
N GLY A 45 -1.21 -31.89 -6.30
CA GLY A 45 -2.32 -30.95 -6.20
C GLY A 45 -2.14 -29.92 -5.07
N TRP A 46 -1.52 -30.28 -3.93
CA TRP A 46 -1.30 -29.38 -2.80
C TRP A 46 0.00 -28.59 -2.92
N SER A 47 1.03 -29.17 -3.53
CA SER A 47 2.34 -28.55 -3.69
C SER A 47 2.29 -27.17 -4.35
N SER A 48 1.37 -26.95 -5.28
CA SER A 48 1.22 -25.68 -5.99
C SER A 48 0.80 -24.51 -5.11
N PHE A 49 0.18 -24.74 -3.95
CA PHE A 49 -0.04 -23.66 -2.96
C PHE A 49 1.27 -23.12 -2.35
N TYR A 50 2.37 -23.84 -2.50
CA TYR A 50 3.69 -23.45 -2.01
C TYR A 50 4.65 -23.04 -3.13
N THR A 51 4.48 -23.59 -4.33
CA THR A 51 5.39 -23.40 -5.47
C THR A 51 4.93 -22.35 -6.46
N GLU A 52 3.61 -22.11 -6.55
CA GLU A 52 3.12 -20.98 -7.34
C GLU A 52 3.63 -19.69 -6.70
N PRO A 53 4.17 -18.75 -7.50
CA PRO A 53 4.61 -17.48 -6.97
C PRO A 53 3.45 -16.88 -6.19
N LYS A 54 3.69 -16.61 -4.91
CA LYS A 54 2.78 -15.80 -4.13
C LYS A 54 2.69 -14.48 -4.86
N TYR A 55 1.53 -14.14 -5.39
CA TYR A 55 1.28 -12.83 -5.99
C TYR A 55 1.32 -11.70 -4.96
N ALA A 56 1.37 -12.02 -3.68
CA ALA A 56 1.97 -11.20 -2.65
C ALA A 56 3.40 -11.72 -2.40
N LYS A 57 4.34 -11.47 -3.31
CA LYS A 57 5.70 -11.22 -2.90
C LYS A 57 5.57 -10.24 -1.74
N GLU A 58 6.05 -10.59 -0.55
CA GLU A 58 6.31 -9.54 0.45
C GLU A 58 7.20 -8.57 -0.29
N VAL A 59 6.63 -7.46 -0.71
CA VAL A 59 7.37 -6.46 -1.47
C VAL A 59 8.33 -5.92 -0.44
N SER A 60 9.59 -6.32 -0.56
CA SER A 60 10.65 -5.94 0.36
C SER A 60 10.86 -4.42 0.34
N ASN A 61 10.40 -3.78 -0.74
CA ASN A 61 10.39 -2.34 -0.92
C ASN A 61 9.03 -1.91 -1.48
N PRO A 62 8.20 -1.18 -0.71
CA PRO A 62 6.90 -0.67 -1.17
C PRO A 62 6.98 0.16 -2.46
N MET A 63 8.15 0.71 -2.77
CA MET A 63 8.39 1.49 -3.98
C MET A 63 8.29 0.63 -5.26
N GLU A 64 8.54 -0.68 -5.17
CA GLU A 64 8.39 -1.61 -6.31
C GLU A 64 6.94 -1.77 -6.79
N CYS A 65 5.97 -1.31 -6.01
CA CYS A 65 4.55 -1.36 -6.35
C CYS A 65 4.04 -0.13 -7.09
N ILE A 66 4.87 0.89 -7.27
CA ILE A 66 4.47 2.15 -7.89
C ILE A 66 4.51 2.01 -9.41
N ALA A 67 3.38 2.29 -10.06
CA ALA A 67 3.28 2.32 -11.51
C ALA A 67 2.35 3.48 -11.96
N PRO A 68 2.80 4.38 -12.82
CA PRO A 68 4.15 4.45 -13.41
C PRO A 68 5.25 4.74 -12.37
N MET A 69 6.49 4.37 -12.69
CA MET A 69 7.62 4.65 -11.80
C MET A 69 7.81 6.17 -11.66
N PRO A 70 8.00 6.67 -10.44
CA PRO A 70 8.36 8.06 -10.21
C PRO A 70 9.71 8.40 -10.87
N GLN A 71 9.88 9.63 -11.29
CA GLN A 71 11.13 10.08 -11.90
C GLN A 71 12.31 10.03 -10.93
N GLU A 72 12.08 10.37 -9.68
CA GLU A 72 13.07 10.35 -8.63
C GLU A 72 12.52 9.72 -7.35
N VAL A 73 13.27 8.79 -6.78
CA VAL A 73 12.95 8.14 -5.52
C VAL A 73 14.17 8.13 -4.63
N ASN A 74 14.05 8.72 -3.44
CA ASN A 74 15.08 8.67 -2.40
C ASN A 74 14.52 7.99 -1.15
N VAL A 75 15.06 6.83 -0.81
CA VAL A 75 14.63 6.05 0.36
C VAL A 75 15.67 6.17 1.46
N GLN A 76 15.27 6.73 2.60
CA GLN A 76 16.12 6.83 3.78
C GLN A 76 15.80 5.69 4.74
N LYS A 77 16.83 4.99 5.21
CA LYS A 77 16.68 3.78 6.05
C LYS A 77 16.41 4.05 7.54
N ALA A 78 16.40 5.30 7.97
CA ALA A 78 16.58 5.61 9.39
C ALA A 78 15.29 5.74 10.20
N LYS A 79 14.13 5.96 9.60
CA LYS A 79 12.87 6.20 10.33
C LYS A 79 11.68 5.60 9.59
N THR A 80 10.81 4.97 10.33
CA THR A 80 9.65 4.29 9.78
C THR A 80 8.36 4.94 10.29
N LEU A 81 7.41 5.20 9.39
CA LEU A 81 6.09 5.71 9.72
C LEU A 81 5.17 4.55 10.09
N ASN A 82 4.60 4.55 11.29
CA ASN A 82 3.60 3.54 11.67
C ASN A 82 2.22 3.92 11.12
N VAL A 83 1.84 3.32 10.01
CA VAL A 83 0.59 3.63 9.28
C VAL A 83 -0.70 3.19 10.00
N GLN A 84 -0.61 2.44 11.09
CA GLN A 84 -1.79 1.98 11.85
C GLN A 84 -2.32 2.99 12.87
N THR A 85 -1.63 4.10 13.04
CA THR A 85 -2.11 5.18 13.91
C THR A 85 -3.17 6.03 13.21
N ALA A 86 -3.91 6.82 13.98
CA ALA A 86 -4.91 7.73 13.43
C ALA A 86 -4.28 8.77 12.48
N TRP A 87 -4.96 9.07 11.40
CA TRP A 87 -4.52 10.04 10.39
C TRP A 87 -5.34 11.32 10.43
N ASN A 88 -4.68 12.46 10.26
CA ASN A 88 -5.30 13.77 10.08
C ASN A 88 -4.94 14.32 8.71
N ILE A 89 -5.93 14.78 7.96
CA ILE A 89 -5.70 15.44 6.68
C ILE A 89 -5.63 16.95 6.92
N VAL A 90 -4.54 17.55 6.47
CA VAL A 90 -4.26 18.98 6.59
C VAL A 90 -4.01 19.56 5.21
N VAL A 91 -4.64 20.67 4.88
CA VAL A 91 -4.32 21.42 3.66
C VAL A 91 -3.34 22.54 4.00
N SER A 92 -2.24 22.58 3.29
CA SER A 92 -1.23 23.64 3.40
C SER A 92 -1.48 24.68 2.29
N HIS A 93 -1.74 25.91 2.68
CA HIS A 93 -1.97 27.03 1.75
C HIS A 93 -0.67 27.78 1.51
N ASN A 94 0.27 27.17 0.79
CA ASN A 94 1.57 27.83 0.51
C ASN A 94 1.65 28.50 -0.86
N ASP A 95 0.58 28.41 -1.67
CA ASP A 95 0.59 28.87 -3.06
C ASP A 95 0.23 30.35 -3.24
N GLY A 96 -0.23 31.02 -2.18
CA GLY A 96 -0.72 32.41 -2.28
C GLY A 96 -1.97 32.58 -3.19
N ALA A 97 -2.35 31.53 -3.92
CA ALA A 97 -3.45 31.55 -4.89
C ALA A 97 -4.76 30.99 -4.31
N GLY A 98 -4.71 30.35 -3.13
CA GLY A 98 -5.88 29.79 -2.46
C GLY A 98 -6.50 28.61 -3.24
N THR A 99 -5.67 27.80 -3.89
CA THR A 99 -6.15 26.60 -4.61
C THR A 99 -6.98 25.72 -3.70
N ILE A 100 -8.18 25.39 -4.13
CA ILE A 100 -9.13 24.60 -3.37
C ILE A 100 -8.87 23.12 -3.64
N LEU A 101 -8.51 22.35 -2.59
CA LEU A 101 -8.23 20.91 -2.65
C LEU A 101 -9.36 20.06 -2.05
N ASN A 102 -10.62 20.50 -2.16
CA ASN A 102 -11.74 19.79 -1.54
C ASN A 102 -11.90 18.36 -2.08
N ASN A 103 -11.77 18.17 -3.38
CA ASN A 103 -11.90 16.85 -4.01
C ASN A 103 -10.74 15.93 -3.58
N GLU A 104 -9.52 16.45 -3.55
CA GLU A 104 -8.33 15.71 -3.14
C GLU A 104 -8.40 15.33 -1.66
N VAL A 105 -8.95 16.19 -0.81
CA VAL A 105 -9.20 15.88 0.61
C VAL A 105 -10.22 14.74 0.76
N GLU A 106 -11.32 14.78 0.03
CA GLU A 106 -12.32 13.70 0.09
C GLU A 106 -11.77 12.38 -0.47
N GLN A 107 -11.00 12.42 -1.55
CA GLN A 107 -10.31 11.23 -2.09
C GLN A 107 -9.28 10.67 -1.09
N ALA A 108 -8.50 11.54 -0.45
CA ALA A 108 -7.57 11.13 0.59
C ALA A 108 -8.29 10.46 1.77
N ARG A 109 -9.44 11.01 2.17
CA ARG A 109 -10.30 10.46 3.23
C ARG A 109 -10.81 9.07 2.87
N GLU A 110 -11.36 8.91 1.68
CA GLU A 110 -11.88 7.64 1.19
C GLU A 110 -10.76 6.60 1.07
N MET A 111 -9.62 6.97 0.48
CA MET A 111 -8.44 6.11 0.36
C MET A 111 -7.97 5.62 1.73
N LEU A 112 -7.76 6.51 2.70
CA LEU A 112 -7.28 6.16 4.03
C LEU A 112 -8.30 5.29 4.78
N ASN A 113 -9.60 5.58 4.68
CA ASN A 113 -10.66 4.74 5.26
C ASN A 113 -10.63 3.32 4.71
N ASN A 114 -10.47 3.17 3.39
CA ASN A 114 -10.43 1.88 2.73
C ASN A 114 -9.17 1.08 3.06
N ARG A 115 -8.03 1.76 3.34
CA ARG A 115 -6.74 1.11 3.61
C ARG A 115 -6.48 0.87 5.08
N ILE A 116 -6.84 1.81 5.94
CA ILE A 116 -6.41 1.86 7.34
C ILE A 116 -7.60 1.82 8.30
N GLY A 117 -8.75 2.36 7.91
CA GLY A 117 -9.98 2.35 8.70
C GLY A 117 -10.00 3.31 9.91
N ASN A 118 -8.99 4.16 10.06
CA ASN A 118 -8.85 5.05 11.21
C ASN A 118 -8.53 6.49 10.77
N ILE A 119 -9.55 7.20 10.28
CA ILE A 119 -9.39 8.64 10.06
C ILE A 119 -10.03 9.39 11.22
N VAL A 120 -9.25 10.22 11.86
CA VAL A 120 -9.71 11.10 12.92
C VAL A 120 -9.60 12.54 12.43
N ASN A 121 -10.74 13.23 12.35
CA ASN A 121 -10.81 14.66 12.04
C ASN A 121 -10.47 15.53 13.26
N SER A 122 -9.55 15.11 14.10
CA SER A 122 -9.21 15.88 15.28
C SER A 122 -7.77 16.36 15.25
N ARG A 123 -7.56 17.55 15.79
CA ARG A 123 -6.23 18.15 16.03
C ARG A 123 -5.37 17.32 17.01
N GLN A 124 -5.72 16.06 17.23
CA GLN A 124 -5.02 15.18 18.16
C GLN A 124 -3.84 14.47 17.49
N ARG A 125 -2.93 14.01 18.33
CA ARG A 125 -1.69 13.32 17.97
C ARG A 125 -1.94 12.14 17.03
N GLY A 126 -1.68 12.31 15.75
CA GLY A 126 -1.78 11.30 14.71
C GLY A 126 -0.80 11.61 13.58
N ILE A 127 -0.74 10.70 12.63
CA ILE A 127 -0.02 10.93 11.38
C ILE A 127 -0.71 12.06 10.62
N GLN A 128 0.07 12.99 10.10
CA GLN A 128 -0.46 14.07 9.27
C GLN A 128 -0.30 13.70 7.79
N LEU A 129 -1.38 13.76 7.04
CA LEU A 129 -1.33 13.84 5.59
C LEU A 129 -1.51 15.30 5.20
N VAL A 130 -0.42 15.93 4.79
CA VAL A 130 -0.41 17.33 4.37
C VAL A 130 -0.54 17.39 2.86
N LEU A 131 -1.55 18.06 2.36
CA LEU A 131 -1.77 18.31 0.93
C LEU A 131 -1.50 19.79 0.65
N GLY A 132 -0.67 20.09 -0.33
CA GLY A 132 -0.29 21.44 -0.66
C GLY A 132 -0.06 21.65 -2.15
N ILE A 133 0.13 22.93 -2.51
CA ILE A 133 0.48 23.35 -3.87
C ILE A 133 1.91 23.89 -3.86
N ASP A 134 2.70 23.46 -4.84
CA ASP A 134 4.03 23.97 -5.14
C ASP A 134 4.09 24.39 -6.62
N SER A 135 3.85 25.67 -6.87
CA SER A 135 3.85 26.24 -8.21
C SER A 135 5.21 26.24 -8.90
N SER A 136 6.29 25.92 -8.17
CA SER A 136 7.65 25.85 -8.75
C SER A 136 7.91 24.56 -9.53
N LEU A 137 7.01 23.57 -9.44
CA LEU A 137 7.11 22.32 -10.21
C LEU A 137 6.89 22.58 -11.70
N ASP A 138 7.50 21.75 -12.56
CA ASP A 138 7.59 22.03 -14.00
C ASP A 138 6.28 21.74 -14.76
N ASP A 139 5.55 20.69 -14.37
CA ASP A 139 4.36 20.20 -15.08
C ASP A 139 3.12 20.24 -14.20
N ASP A 140 1.94 20.45 -14.78
CA ASP A 140 0.66 20.53 -14.06
C ASP A 140 0.29 19.25 -13.30
N GLU A 141 0.81 18.12 -13.74
CA GLU A 141 0.65 16.82 -13.08
C GLU A 141 1.82 16.48 -12.14
N ALA A 142 2.86 17.32 -12.14
CA ALA A 142 4.02 17.10 -11.29
C ALA A 142 3.65 17.18 -9.80
N TYR A 143 4.28 16.31 -9.01
CA TYR A 143 4.13 16.30 -7.56
C TYR A 143 5.44 15.89 -6.88
N THR A 144 5.54 16.27 -5.62
CA THR A 144 6.53 15.74 -4.68
C THR A 144 5.80 15.06 -3.53
N MET A 145 6.38 13.99 -3.02
CA MET A 145 5.88 13.32 -1.83
C MET A 145 7.06 13.07 -0.87
N ALA A 146 6.91 13.51 0.35
CA ALA A 146 7.86 13.26 1.44
C ALA A 146 7.16 12.49 2.56
N VAL A 147 7.85 11.48 3.09
CA VAL A 147 7.37 10.67 4.22
C VAL A 147 8.39 10.75 5.33
N ASP A 148 7.95 11.12 6.51
CA ASP A 148 8.78 11.20 7.71
C ASP A 148 8.05 10.62 8.94
N ALA A 149 8.67 10.71 10.11
CA ALA A 149 8.08 10.21 11.35
C ALA A 149 6.78 10.93 11.78
N LYS A 150 6.48 12.10 11.21
CA LYS A 150 5.28 12.89 11.51
C LYS A 150 4.14 12.59 10.56
N GLY A 151 4.45 12.16 9.33
CA GLY A 151 3.43 11.89 8.36
C GLY A 151 3.91 11.90 6.91
N VAL A 152 2.98 12.21 6.04
CA VAL A 152 3.17 12.30 4.60
C VAL A 152 2.83 13.72 4.14
N THR A 153 3.71 14.33 3.38
CA THR A 153 3.45 15.61 2.70
C THR A 153 3.43 15.37 1.20
N ILE A 154 2.37 15.79 0.54
CA ILE A 154 2.20 15.75 -0.91
C ILE A 154 2.00 17.19 -1.39
N ASN A 155 2.88 17.66 -2.26
CA ASN A 155 2.72 18.94 -2.93
C ASN A 155 2.64 18.69 -4.43
N GLY A 156 1.56 19.14 -5.06
CA GLY A 156 1.42 19.13 -6.52
C GLY A 156 1.59 20.52 -7.08
N LYS A 157 1.96 20.67 -8.35
CA LYS A 157 1.90 21.97 -9.01
C LYS A 157 0.48 22.49 -9.07
N THR A 158 -0.45 21.59 -9.32
CA THR A 158 -1.90 21.84 -9.34
C THR A 158 -2.62 20.80 -8.50
N ALA A 159 -3.94 20.91 -8.35
CA ALA A 159 -4.78 19.88 -7.73
C ALA A 159 -4.61 18.51 -8.41
N ARG A 160 -4.38 18.49 -9.75
CA ARG A 160 -4.10 17.24 -10.50
C ARG A 160 -2.78 16.59 -10.04
N GLY A 161 -1.73 17.37 -9.82
CA GLY A 161 -0.48 16.85 -9.25
C GLY A 161 -0.70 16.26 -7.86
N VAL A 162 -1.47 16.94 -7.01
CA VAL A 162 -1.84 16.39 -5.68
C VAL A 162 -2.59 15.05 -5.81
N PHE A 163 -3.53 14.95 -6.75
CA PHE A 163 -4.25 13.72 -7.07
C PHE A 163 -3.27 12.57 -7.42
N TRP A 164 -2.30 12.79 -8.29
CA TRP A 164 -1.32 11.77 -8.65
C TRP A 164 -0.42 11.37 -7.48
N GLY A 165 -0.06 12.32 -6.63
CA GLY A 165 0.64 12.02 -5.38
C GLY A 165 -0.18 11.13 -4.44
N LEU A 166 -1.49 11.35 -4.33
CA LEU A 166 -2.40 10.48 -3.57
C LEU A 166 -2.50 9.07 -4.16
N MET A 167 -2.54 8.94 -5.50
CA MET A 167 -2.53 7.63 -6.17
C MET A 167 -1.24 6.88 -5.88
N THR A 168 -0.11 7.55 -5.85
CA THR A 168 1.18 6.97 -5.46
C THR A 168 1.16 6.50 -4.00
N LEU A 169 0.66 7.33 -3.09
CA LEU A 169 0.49 6.94 -1.68
C LEU A 169 -0.41 5.70 -1.53
N ASP A 170 -1.53 5.63 -2.26
CA ASP A 170 -2.41 4.46 -2.25
C ASP A 170 -1.69 3.18 -2.70
N GLN A 171 -0.87 3.26 -3.75
CA GLN A 171 -0.08 2.13 -4.22
C GLN A 171 0.95 1.68 -3.18
N ILE A 172 1.63 2.61 -2.53
CA ILE A 172 2.59 2.32 -1.45
C ILE A 172 1.88 1.63 -0.27
N LEU A 173 0.72 2.14 0.16
CA LEU A 173 -0.06 1.56 1.24
C LEU A 173 -0.57 0.15 0.90
N ARG A 174 -0.93 -0.10 -0.37
CA ARG A 174 -1.27 -1.45 -0.85
C ARG A 174 -0.08 -2.39 -0.79
N GLY A 175 1.07 -1.94 -1.27
CA GLY A 175 2.30 -2.75 -1.37
C GLY A 175 2.92 -3.06 -0.02
N SER A 176 2.87 -2.12 0.92
CA SER A 176 3.45 -2.29 2.25
C SER A 176 2.68 -3.28 3.12
N GLY A 177 1.44 -3.61 2.75
CA GLY A 177 0.52 -4.26 3.69
C GLY A 177 0.37 -3.41 4.97
N VAL A 178 -0.78 -3.38 5.58
CA VAL A 178 -1.11 -2.49 6.72
C VAL A 178 -0.17 -2.62 7.95
N LYS A 179 0.83 -3.50 7.89
CA LYS A 179 1.77 -3.79 8.99
C LYS A 179 3.14 -3.15 8.84
N ASN A 180 3.45 -2.59 7.70
CA ASN A 180 4.79 -2.09 7.43
C ASN A 180 4.84 -0.57 7.54
N SER A 181 5.93 -0.10 8.06
CA SER A 181 6.29 1.29 8.14
C SER A 181 7.27 1.61 7.01
N PHE A 182 7.16 2.76 6.39
CA PHE A 182 8.07 3.19 5.34
C PHE A 182 8.42 4.66 5.46
N GLU A 183 9.57 5.02 4.93
CA GLU A 183 10.00 6.40 4.75
C GLU A 183 10.56 6.56 3.34
N ALA A 184 10.04 7.52 2.60
CA ALA A 184 10.49 7.79 1.26
C ALA A 184 10.21 9.23 0.84
N SER A 185 11.00 9.74 -0.09
CA SER A 185 10.63 10.89 -0.89
C SER A 185 10.44 10.46 -2.34
N VAL A 186 9.40 10.95 -2.97
CA VAL A 186 9.04 10.60 -4.34
C VAL A 186 8.75 11.87 -5.11
N ARG A 187 9.30 11.99 -6.31
CA ARG A 187 8.95 13.03 -7.27
C ARG A 187 8.38 12.36 -8.52
N GLY A 188 7.17 12.78 -8.91
CA GLY A 188 6.50 12.34 -10.13
C GLY A 188 6.18 13.53 -11.04
N SER A 189 6.06 13.27 -12.31
CA SER A 189 5.60 14.20 -13.35
C SER A 189 4.55 13.50 -14.20
#